data_1e715051354293a48782dd8e685ed72b
#
_entry.id   1e715051354293a48782dd8e685ed72b
#
_cell.length_a   1.000
_cell.length_b   1.000
_cell.length_c   1.000
_cell.angle_alpha   90.00
_cell.angle_beta   90.00
_cell.angle_gamma   90.00
#
_symmetry.space_group_name_H-M   'P 1'
#
loop_
_entity.id
_entity.type
_entity.pdbx_description
1 polymer ?
#
loop_
_entity_poly.entity_id
_entity_poly.type
_entity_poly.pdbx_seq_one_letter_code
_entity_poly.pdbx_strand_id
1 'polypeptide(L)'
;MSSLNQTLVAEWFKIKKSKIWYFAFVLMIAPVLYGVIIHHQIVIGKYHYNKENPWYMLIMMVQLFYGTIFLPVIVSVIVGTLINYEKNANNWERISLIPIKKYNFYVSKIIWMAIIILLTQLFMIAIIIMYGLTLNYGSYFPIKIFSSLFLLGTMGAISLGTLSFYIFLCIKSNRLSLIICIILSFPTFLILSNPPGSWTPTLYPWALPFFGMTQATTNSTTFIAFIIACSLVLIIFSLLSIKRMKKYNL
;
A
#
# COMPACT_ATOMS: atom_id res chain seq x y z
N MET A 1 -2.77 -21.29 25.32
CA MET A 1 -3.01 -20.02 24.58
C MET A 1 -1.89 -19.85 23.56
N SER A 2 -2.19 -19.80 22.27
CA SER A 2 -1.15 -19.56 21.25
C SER A 2 -0.55 -18.17 21.42
N SER A 3 0.78 -18.09 21.46
CA SER A 3 1.50 -16.83 21.48
C SER A 3 1.38 -16.14 20.10
N LEU A 4 1.60 -14.82 20.04
CA LEU A 4 1.63 -14.09 18.76
C LEU A 4 2.65 -14.70 17.80
N ASN A 5 3.80 -15.16 18.32
CA ASN A 5 4.84 -15.80 17.51
C ASN A 5 4.35 -17.08 16.82
N GLN A 6 3.53 -17.90 17.49
CA GLN A 6 2.97 -19.10 16.87
C GLN A 6 2.01 -18.77 15.72
N THR A 7 1.18 -17.72 15.88
CA THR A 7 0.30 -17.26 14.78
C THR A 7 1.09 -16.66 13.63
N LEU A 8 2.16 -15.91 13.88
CA LEU A 8 3.04 -15.38 12.84
C LEU A 8 3.72 -16.50 12.03
N VAL A 9 4.23 -17.52 12.69
CA VAL A 9 4.86 -18.67 12.03
C VAL A 9 3.83 -19.45 11.20
N ALA A 10 2.62 -19.67 11.73
CA ALA A 10 1.55 -20.34 11.01
C ALA A 10 1.14 -19.57 9.73
N GLU A 11 1.02 -18.24 9.80
CA GLU A 11 0.76 -17.40 8.63
C GLU A 11 1.92 -17.44 7.63
N TRP A 12 3.17 -17.45 8.09
CA TRP A 12 4.33 -17.59 7.19
C TRP A 12 4.27 -18.84 6.34
N PHE A 13 3.93 -20.00 6.92
CA PHE A 13 3.82 -21.26 6.16
C PHE A 13 2.75 -21.20 5.08
N LYS A 14 1.68 -20.42 5.26
CA LYS A 14 0.67 -20.18 4.23
C LYS A 14 1.19 -19.24 3.14
N ILE A 15 1.83 -18.13 3.55
CA ILE A 15 2.28 -17.07 2.65
C ILE A 15 3.44 -17.51 1.77
N LYS A 16 4.41 -18.24 2.32
CA LYS A 16 5.62 -18.63 1.59
C LYS A 16 5.36 -19.48 0.35
N LYS A 17 4.28 -20.29 0.36
CA LYS A 17 3.85 -21.12 -0.78
C LYS A 17 2.77 -20.46 -1.64
N SER A 18 2.39 -19.25 -1.31
CA SER A 18 1.31 -18.48 -1.93
C SER A 18 1.78 -17.78 -3.19
N LYS A 19 0.86 -17.60 -4.14
CA LYS A 19 1.07 -16.73 -5.32
C LYS A 19 1.05 -15.22 -4.97
N ILE A 20 0.91 -14.85 -3.68
CA ILE A 20 0.84 -13.45 -3.22
C ILE A 20 2.09 -12.66 -3.64
N TRP A 21 3.27 -13.28 -3.55
CA TRP A 21 4.53 -12.70 -3.95
C TRP A 21 4.55 -12.35 -5.44
N TYR A 22 4.14 -13.32 -6.26
CA TYR A 22 4.06 -13.12 -7.71
C TYR A 22 3.14 -11.95 -8.06
N PHE A 23 1.92 -11.93 -7.52
CA PHE A 23 0.97 -10.85 -7.81
C PHE A 23 1.46 -9.49 -7.30
N ALA A 24 2.02 -9.44 -6.09
CA ALA A 24 2.51 -8.18 -5.51
C ALA A 24 3.63 -7.57 -6.36
N PHE A 25 4.62 -8.37 -6.79
CA PHE A 25 5.74 -7.87 -7.58
C PHE A 25 5.38 -7.60 -9.05
N VAL A 26 4.59 -8.47 -9.70
CA VAL A 26 4.18 -8.26 -11.10
C VAL A 26 3.31 -7.01 -11.25
N LEU A 27 2.34 -6.82 -10.36
CA LEU A 27 1.49 -5.62 -10.38
C LEU A 27 2.29 -4.34 -10.07
N MET A 28 3.40 -4.42 -9.34
CA MET A 28 4.26 -3.30 -9.06
C MET A 28 5.18 -2.96 -10.25
N ILE A 29 5.73 -3.98 -10.93
CA ILE A 29 6.67 -3.76 -12.05
C ILE A 29 6.01 -2.98 -13.18
N ALA A 30 4.77 -3.29 -13.55
CA ALA A 30 4.09 -2.69 -14.69
C ALA A 30 3.99 -1.15 -14.61
N PRO A 31 3.46 -0.53 -13.54
CA PRO A 31 3.37 0.93 -13.43
C PRO A 31 4.75 1.60 -13.26
N VAL A 32 5.71 0.91 -12.64
CA VAL A 32 7.07 1.44 -12.49
C VAL A 32 7.76 1.52 -13.85
N LEU A 33 7.71 0.45 -14.65
CA LEU A 33 8.24 0.46 -16.02
C LEU A 33 7.54 1.49 -16.89
N TYR A 34 6.22 1.62 -16.79
CA TYR A 34 5.47 2.63 -17.54
C TYR A 34 5.92 4.04 -17.18
N GLY A 35 6.07 4.37 -15.91
CA GLY A 35 6.60 5.66 -15.46
C GLY A 35 8.03 5.95 -15.95
N VAL A 36 8.89 4.92 -15.94
CA VAL A 36 10.25 4.99 -16.49
C VAL A 36 10.25 5.25 -18.00
N ILE A 37 9.37 4.58 -18.75
CA ILE A 37 9.24 4.76 -20.21
C ILE A 37 8.79 6.19 -20.53
N ILE A 38 7.77 6.69 -19.85
CA ILE A 38 7.31 8.08 -20.04
C ILE A 38 8.43 9.06 -19.74
N HIS A 39 9.11 8.89 -18.62
CA HIS A 39 10.25 9.73 -18.26
C HIS A 39 11.33 9.71 -19.36
N HIS A 40 11.67 8.53 -19.87
CA HIS A 40 12.65 8.37 -20.94
C HIS A 40 12.25 9.11 -22.23
N GLN A 41 10.98 9.00 -22.63
CA GLN A 41 10.44 9.72 -23.80
C GLN A 41 10.51 11.24 -23.63
N ILE A 42 10.24 11.77 -22.42
CA ILE A 42 10.35 13.20 -22.13
C ILE A 42 11.80 13.67 -22.22
N VAL A 43 12.74 12.89 -21.66
CA VAL A 43 14.18 13.22 -21.69
C VAL A 43 14.72 13.22 -23.13
N ILE A 44 14.41 12.18 -23.94
CA ILE A 44 14.84 12.10 -25.35
C ILE A 44 14.14 13.16 -26.21
N GLY A 45 12.85 13.39 -25.96
CA GLY A 45 12.05 14.36 -26.71
C GLY A 45 12.46 15.82 -26.48
N LYS A 46 13.47 16.08 -25.65
CA LYS A 46 13.93 17.43 -25.28
C LYS A 46 12.80 18.36 -24.81
N TYR A 47 11.71 17.80 -24.32
CA TYR A 47 10.69 18.62 -23.67
C TYR A 47 11.30 19.33 -22.46
N HIS A 48 10.84 20.55 -22.20
CA HIS A 48 11.35 21.38 -21.09
C HIS A 48 11.17 20.62 -19.76
N TYR A 49 12.20 19.94 -19.30
CA TYR A 49 12.22 19.33 -17.97
C TYR A 49 13.18 20.12 -17.08
N ASN A 50 12.84 20.20 -15.81
CA ASN A 50 13.66 20.90 -14.85
C ASN A 50 14.98 20.12 -14.64
N LYS A 51 16.07 20.64 -15.25
CA LYS A 51 17.41 20.03 -15.15
C LYS A 51 17.99 20.07 -13.73
N GLU A 52 17.45 20.94 -12.87
CA GLU A 52 17.95 21.11 -11.50
C GLU A 52 17.67 19.89 -10.62
N ASN A 53 16.61 19.11 -10.91
CA ASN A 53 16.24 17.93 -10.12
C ASN A 53 15.68 16.78 -10.98
N PRO A 54 16.55 16.09 -11.74
CA PRO A 54 16.10 15.01 -12.64
C PRO A 54 15.49 13.82 -11.89
N TRP A 55 15.96 13.54 -10.67
CA TRP A 55 15.39 12.52 -9.79
C TRP A 55 13.94 12.80 -9.41
N TYR A 56 13.61 14.07 -9.14
CA TYR A 56 12.25 14.45 -8.75
C TYR A 56 11.26 14.14 -9.86
N MET A 57 11.61 14.47 -11.11
CA MET A 57 10.74 14.20 -12.25
C MET A 57 10.53 12.70 -12.48
N LEU A 58 11.61 11.90 -12.39
CA LEU A 58 11.55 10.45 -12.50
C LEU A 58 10.60 9.85 -11.43
N ILE A 59 10.79 10.27 -10.19
CA ILE A 59 9.97 9.83 -9.06
C ILE A 59 8.50 10.19 -9.30
N MET A 60 8.20 11.42 -9.70
CA MET A 60 6.82 11.88 -9.96
C MET A 60 6.13 11.08 -11.05
N MET A 61 6.82 10.76 -12.15
CA MET A 61 6.24 9.96 -13.25
C MET A 61 5.91 8.53 -12.80
N VAL A 62 6.78 7.91 -12.01
CA VAL A 62 6.51 6.58 -11.47
C VAL A 62 5.36 6.61 -10.47
N GLN A 63 5.35 7.58 -9.55
CA GLN A 63 4.34 7.69 -8.50
C GLN A 63 2.95 7.97 -9.04
N LEU A 64 2.83 8.72 -10.14
CA LEU A 64 1.56 9.06 -10.75
C LEU A 64 0.69 7.82 -11.01
N PHE A 65 1.26 6.75 -11.52
CA PHE A 65 0.53 5.50 -11.79
C PHE A 65 0.61 4.53 -10.62
N TYR A 66 1.81 4.33 -10.09
CA TYR A 66 2.03 3.40 -9.00
C TYR A 66 1.24 3.76 -7.74
N GLY A 67 1.39 5.00 -7.26
CA GLY A 67 0.79 5.45 -6.00
C GLY A 67 -0.72 5.63 -6.05
N THR A 68 -1.26 6.05 -7.21
CA THR A 68 -2.69 6.37 -7.35
C THR A 68 -3.58 5.16 -7.50
N ILE A 69 -3.22 4.22 -8.38
CA ILE A 69 -4.06 3.06 -8.70
C ILE A 69 -3.41 1.77 -8.23
N PHE A 70 -2.15 1.53 -8.66
CA PHE A 70 -1.58 0.20 -8.51
C PHE A 70 -1.27 -0.16 -7.08
N LEU A 71 -0.78 0.77 -6.27
CA LEU A 71 -0.50 0.48 -4.85
C LEU A 71 -1.77 0.17 -4.05
N PRO A 72 -2.89 0.93 -4.15
CA PRO A 72 -4.16 0.53 -3.57
C PRO A 72 -4.64 -0.85 -4.04
N VAL A 73 -4.47 -1.17 -5.33
CA VAL A 73 -4.82 -2.49 -5.89
C VAL A 73 -3.93 -3.58 -5.31
N ILE A 74 -2.61 -3.37 -5.26
CA ILE A 74 -1.65 -4.32 -4.65
C ILE A 74 -2.03 -4.61 -3.20
N VAL A 75 -2.29 -3.56 -2.41
CA VAL A 75 -2.72 -3.70 -1.01
C VAL A 75 -3.99 -4.54 -0.92
N SER A 76 -4.97 -4.28 -1.79
CA SER A 76 -6.24 -5.02 -1.80
C SER A 76 -6.06 -6.48 -2.20
N VAL A 77 -5.18 -6.78 -3.16
CA VAL A 77 -4.82 -8.14 -3.57
C VAL A 77 -4.10 -8.88 -2.43
N ILE A 78 -3.17 -8.23 -1.75
CA ILE A 78 -2.48 -8.79 -0.58
C ILE A 78 -3.50 -9.16 0.50
N VAL A 79 -4.35 -8.22 0.89
CA VAL A 79 -5.39 -8.44 1.91
C VAL A 79 -6.36 -9.54 1.47
N GLY A 80 -6.83 -9.47 0.23
CA GLY A 80 -7.73 -10.47 -0.34
C GLY A 80 -7.18 -11.87 -0.30
N THR A 81 -5.90 -12.05 -0.64
CA THR A 81 -5.25 -13.37 -0.57
C THR A 81 -5.07 -13.85 0.87
N LEU A 82 -4.68 -12.99 1.80
CA LEU A 82 -4.55 -13.33 3.22
C LEU A 82 -5.89 -13.79 3.85
N ILE A 83 -7.01 -13.21 3.41
CA ILE A 83 -8.35 -13.58 3.89
C ILE A 83 -8.89 -14.79 3.14
N ASN A 84 -8.59 -14.92 1.86
CA ASN A 84 -9.12 -16.01 1.02
C ASN A 84 -8.71 -17.40 1.52
N TYR A 85 -7.52 -17.53 2.09
CA TYR A 85 -7.07 -18.79 2.71
C TYR A 85 -8.02 -19.25 3.81
N GLU A 86 -8.65 -18.32 4.53
CA GLU A 86 -9.56 -18.67 5.60
C GLU A 86 -10.99 -18.92 5.09
N LYS A 87 -11.42 -18.17 4.08
CA LYS A 87 -12.78 -18.30 3.54
C LYS A 87 -12.97 -19.58 2.72
N ASN A 88 -12.01 -19.95 1.87
CA ASN A 88 -12.17 -21.06 0.93
C ASN A 88 -12.09 -22.45 1.57
N ALA A 89 -11.51 -22.58 2.73
CA ALA A 89 -11.30 -23.88 3.38
C ALA A 89 -12.31 -24.21 4.49
N ASN A 90 -13.41 -23.42 4.60
CA ASN A 90 -14.28 -23.43 5.80
C ASN A 90 -13.46 -23.38 7.10
N ASN A 91 -12.24 -22.82 7.00
CA ASN A 91 -11.32 -22.73 8.12
C ASN A 91 -11.83 -21.80 9.23
N TRP A 92 -12.81 -20.96 8.90
CA TRP A 92 -13.41 -20.09 9.93
C TRP A 92 -14.00 -20.91 11.09
N GLU A 93 -14.72 -21.99 10.79
CA GLU A 93 -15.27 -22.88 11.81
C GLU A 93 -14.17 -23.60 12.60
N ARG A 94 -13.12 -24.07 11.90
CA ARG A 94 -11.97 -24.71 12.54
C ARG A 94 -11.17 -23.74 13.42
N ILE A 95 -10.97 -22.51 12.98
CA ILE A 95 -10.27 -21.47 13.76
C ILE A 95 -11.08 -21.09 15.00
N SER A 96 -12.42 -21.17 14.95
CA SER A 96 -13.27 -20.91 16.10
C SER A 96 -13.10 -21.97 17.23
N LEU A 97 -12.74 -23.19 16.86
CA LEU A 97 -12.49 -24.29 17.79
C LEU A 97 -11.11 -24.25 18.44
N ILE A 98 -10.17 -23.53 17.87
CA ILE A 98 -8.82 -23.39 18.42
C ILE A 98 -8.78 -22.22 19.42
N PRO A 99 -8.20 -22.37 20.61
CA PRO A 99 -8.15 -21.32 21.63
C PRO A 99 -7.13 -20.21 21.29
N ILE A 100 -7.30 -19.59 20.11
CA ILE A 100 -6.47 -18.48 19.64
C ILE A 100 -7.18 -17.16 19.97
N LYS A 101 -6.46 -16.20 20.55
CA LYS A 101 -7.00 -14.84 20.70
C LYS A 101 -7.18 -14.21 19.32
N LYS A 102 -8.41 -13.81 18.97
CA LYS A 102 -8.75 -13.15 17.70
C LYS A 102 -7.89 -11.94 17.38
N TYR A 103 -7.44 -11.24 18.43
CA TYR A 103 -6.48 -10.16 18.33
C TYR A 103 -5.13 -10.62 17.73
N ASN A 104 -4.55 -11.71 18.23
CA ASN A 104 -3.28 -12.24 17.74
C ASN A 104 -3.39 -12.68 16.27
N PHE A 105 -4.52 -13.27 15.89
CA PHE A 105 -4.81 -13.67 14.53
C PHE A 105 -4.90 -12.44 13.58
N TYR A 106 -5.60 -11.39 14.00
CA TYR A 106 -5.67 -10.14 13.23
C TYR A 106 -4.29 -9.49 13.07
N VAL A 107 -3.59 -9.31 14.19
CA VAL A 107 -2.28 -8.64 14.19
C VAL A 107 -1.26 -9.40 13.35
N SER A 108 -1.24 -10.73 13.37
CA SER A 108 -0.32 -11.51 12.54
C SER A 108 -0.55 -11.27 11.03
N LYS A 109 -1.81 -11.13 10.58
CA LYS A 109 -2.11 -10.81 9.18
C LYS A 109 -1.70 -9.39 8.80
N ILE A 110 -1.92 -8.42 9.68
CA ILE A 110 -1.49 -7.03 9.44
C ILE A 110 0.04 -6.93 9.38
N ILE A 111 0.75 -7.64 10.25
CA ILE A 111 2.23 -7.66 10.20
C ILE A 111 2.72 -8.23 8.87
N TRP A 112 2.20 -9.37 8.42
CA TRP A 112 2.60 -9.95 7.15
C TRP A 112 2.22 -9.07 5.95
N MET A 113 1.04 -8.45 5.97
CA MET A 113 0.64 -7.45 4.99
C MET A 113 1.66 -6.29 4.94
N ALA A 114 2.03 -5.74 6.10
CA ALA A 114 3.00 -4.66 6.20
C ALA A 114 4.38 -5.06 5.65
N ILE A 115 4.86 -6.28 5.98
CA ILE A 115 6.15 -6.79 5.45
C ILE A 115 6.12 -6.88 3.93
N ILE A 116 5.04 -7.40 3.33
CA ILE A 116 4.93 -7.53 1.87
C ILE A 116 4.90 -6.14 1.22
N ILE A 117 4.14 -5.18 1.80
CA ILE A 117 4.10 -3.79 1.32
C ILE A 117 5.49 -3.15 1.40
N LEU A 118 6.19 -3.30 2.52
CA LEU A 118 7.56 -2.78 2.69
C LEU A 118 8.50 -3.33 1.61
N LEU A 119 8.46 -4.62 1.35
CA LEU A 119 9.30 -5.24 0.33
C LEU A 119 8.96 -4.75 -1.09
N THR A 120 7.68 -4.59 -1.43
CA THR A 120 7.29 -4.03 -2.74
C THR A 120 7.75 -2.58 -2.89
N GLN A 121 7.67 -1.76 -1.84
CA GLN A 121 8.16 -0.38 -1.85
C GLN A 121 9.68 -0.31 -2.00
N LEU A 122 10.42 -1.14 -1.27
CA LEU A 122 11.88 -1.21 -1.41
C LEU A 122 12.30 -1.61 -2.83
N PHE A 123 11.61 -2.58 -3.41
CA PHE A 123 11.91 -3.04 -4.76
C PHE A 123 11.58 -1.98 -5.82
N MET A 124 10.48 -1.23 -5.65
CA MET A 124 10.15 -0.07 -6.49
C MET A 124 11.25 0.99 -6.44
N ILE A 125 11.70 1.35 -5.24
CA ILE A 125 12.78 2.32 -5.06
C ILE A 125 14.07 1.83 -5.71
N ALA A 126 14.41 0.54 -5.56
CA ALA A 126 15.59 -0.03 -6.19
C ALA A 126 15.56 0.10 -7.72
N ILE A 127 14.43 -0.14 -8.37
CA ILE A 127 14.28 0.04 -9.83
C ILE A 127 14.49 1.51 -10.21
N ILE A 128 13.90 2.45 -9.47
CA ILE A 128 14.06 3.88 -9.73
C ILE A 128 15.53 4.30 -9.62
N ILE A 129 16.21 3.85 -8.57
CA ILE A 129 17.62 4.15 -8.35
C ILE A 129 18.47 3.56 -9.48
N MET A 130 18.28 2.29 -9.81
CA MET A 130 19.03 1.63 -10.89
C MET A 130 18.87 2.39 -12.21
N TYR A 131 17.66 2.77 -12.58
CA TYR A 131 17.42 3.52 -13.81
C TYR A 131 18.04 4.92 -13.76
N GLY A 132 17.91 5.66 -12.67
CA GLY A 132 18.52 6.99 -12.54
C GLY A 132 20.05 6.96 -12.60
N LEU A 133 20.68 5.88 -12.11
CA LEU A 133 22.12 5.69 -12.25
C LEU A 133 22.54 5.44 -13.71
N THR A 134 21.75 4.71 -14.52
CA THR A 134 22.03 4.53 -15.95
C THR A 134 21.99 5.84 -16.74
N LEU A 135 21.23 6.83 -16.25
CA LEU A 135 21.14 8.17 -16.83
C LEU A 135 22.17 9.16 -16.26
N ASN A 136 23.11 8.70 -15.44
CA ASN A 136 24.16 9.52 -14.79
C ASN A 136 23.58 10.68 -13.95
N TYR A 137 22.47 10.49 -13.27
CA TYR A 137 21.88 11.47 -12.34
C TYR A 137 22.68 11.62 -11.02
N GLY A 138 23.91 11.13 -10.97
CA GLY A 138 24.70 10.84 -9.77
C GLY A 138 25.10 11.98 -8.84
N SER A 139 24.98 13.25 -9.21
CA SER A 139 25.57 14.32 -8.41
C SER A 139 24.76 14.76 -7.17
N TYR A 140 23.45 14.51 -7.10
CA TYR A 140 22.60 14.86 -5.95
C TYR A 140 21.55 13.79 -5.71
N PHE A 141 21.92 12.73 -5.00
CA PHE A 141 20.97 11.70 -4.60
C PHE A 141 20.03 12.26 -3.51
N PRO A 142 18.72 12.42 -3.77
CA PRO A 142 17.79 13.07 -2.86
C PRO A 142 17.30 12.11 -1.76
N ILE A 143 18.18 11.77 -0.83
CA ILE A 143 17.90 10.79 0.25
C ILE A 143 16.64 11.15 1.06
N LYS A 144 16.37 12.45 1.28
CA LYS A 144 15.18 12.91 1.97
C LYS A 144 13.90 12.56 1.24
N ILE A 145 13.88 12.67 -0.10
CA ILE A 145 12.72 12.35 -0.92
C ILE A 145 12.48 10.84 -0.90
N PHE A 146 13.54 10.03 -1.06
CA PHE A 146 13.40 8.57 -1.01
C PHE A 146 12.97 8.07 0.37
N SER A 147 13.49 8.64 1.45
CA SER A 147 13.08 8.25 2.80
C SER A 147 11.63 8.64 3.11
N SER A 148 11.19 9.84 2.71
CA SER A 148 9.79 10.25 2.89
C SER A 148 8.85 9.40 2.04
N LEU A 149 9.18 9.15 0.79
CA LEU A 149 8.45 8.27 -0.11
C LEU A 149 8.27 6.88 0.51
N PHE A 150 9.34 6.30 1.02
CA PHE A 150 9.31 4.98 1.65
C PHE A 150 8.48 4.96 2.93
N LEU A 151 8.79 5.83 3.89
CA LEU A 151 8.16 5.81 5.21
C LEU A 151 6.69 6.24 5.16
N LEU A 152 6.40 7.38 4.53
CA LEU A 152 5.04 7.92 4.51
C LEU A 152 4.16 7.14 3.51
N GLY A 153 4.71 6.73 2.37
CA GLY A 153 4.00 5.88 1.43
C GLY A 153 3.60 4.53 2.03
N THR A 154 4.50 3.88 2.77
CA THR A 154 4.18 2.63 3.47
C THR A 154 3.18 2.83 4.60
N MET A 155 3.27 3.93 5.36
CA MET A 155 2.29 4.26 6.40
C MET A 155 0.88 4.43 5.80
N GLY A 156 0.76 5.18 4.69
CA GLY A 156 -0.51 5.32 3.97
C GLY A 156 -1.03 3.99 3.43
N ALA A 157 -0.16 3.14 2.88
CA ALA A 157 -0.54 1.83 2.35
C ALA A 157 -0.98 0.85 3.45
N ILE A 158 -0.34 0.86 4.62
CA ILE A 158 -0.74 0.04 5.76
C ILE A 158 -2.10 0.48 6.30
N SER A 159 -2.34 1.80 6.43
CA SER A 159 -3.64 2.32 6.88
C SER A 159 -4.76 1.94 5.91
N LEU A 160 -4.56 2.08 4.60
CA LEU A 160 -5.48 1.60 3.58
C LEU A 160 -5.69 0.08 3.67
N GLY A 161 -4.65 -0.68 3.98
CA GLY A 161 -4.72 -2.12 4.16
C GLY A 161 -5.66 -2.55 5.28
N THR A 162 -5.69 -1.83 6.40
CA THR A 162 -6.64 -2.12 7.51
C THR A 162 -8.08 -1.86 7.10
N LEU A 163 -8.35 -0.80 6.33
CA LEU A 163 -9.67 -0.52 5.76
C LEU A 163 -10.07 -1.60 4.75
N SER A 164 -9.19 -1.96 3.83
CA SER A 164 -9.42 -3.04 2.86
C SER A 164 -9.73 -4.35 3.60
N PHE A 165 -9.00 -4.66 4.66
CA PHE A 165 -9.23 -5.84 5.49
C PHE A 165 -10.67 -5.86 6.06
N TYR A 166 -11.14 -4.73 6.56
CA TYR A 166 -12.52 -4.60 7.05
C TYR A 166 -13.54 -4.84 5.94
N ILE A 167 -13.35 -4.27 4.74
CA ILE A 167 -14.22 -4.49 3.58
C ILE A 167 -14.30 -5.98 3.24
N PHE A 168 -13.15 -6.66 3.19
CA PHE A 168 -13.10 -8.10 2.91
C PHE A 168 -13.79 -8.96 4.00
N LEU A 169 -13.83 -8.49 5.24
CA LEU A 169 -14.61 -9.15 6.30
C LEU A 169 -16.12 -8.89 6.18
N CYS A 170 -16.52 -7.74 5.65
CA CYS A 170 -17.94 -7.38 5.52
C CYS A 170 -18.63 -8.10 4.36
N ILE A 171 -17.91 -8.32 3.27
CA ILE A 171 -18.44 -8.87 2.02
C ILE A 171 -18.08 -10.35 1.93
N LYS A 172 -19.11 -11.23 1.72
CA LYS A 172 -18.88 -12.67 1.62
C LYS A 172 -17.99 -13.05 0.43
N SER A 173 -18.21 -12.43 -0.73
CA SER A 173 -17.46 -12.71 -1.96
C SER A 173 -16.14 -11.95 -1.99
N ASN A 174 -15.01 -12.65 -2.01
CA ASN A 174 -13.70 -12.03 -2.16
C ASN A 174 -13.52 -11.30 -3.48
N ARG A 175 -14.11 -11.81 -4.56
CA ARG A 175 -14.07 -11.16 -5.88
C ARG A 175 -14.76 -9.80 -5.84
N LEU A 176 -15.95 -9.73 -5.23
CA LEU A 176 -16.70 -8.48 -5.08
C LEU A 176 -15.93 -7.47 -4.22
N SER A 177 -15.35 -7.90 -3.10
CA SER A 177 -14.52 -7.04 -2.23
C SER A 177 -13.36 -6.42 -3.01
N LEU A 178 -12.68 -7.22 -3.83
CA LEU A 178 -11.55 -6.77 -4.63
C LEU A 178 -12.00 -5.76 -5.70
N ILE A 179 -13.09 -6.03 -6.41
CA ILE A 179 -13.66 -5.11 -7.41
C ILE A 179 -14.02 -3.76 -6.77
N ILE A 180 -14.66 -3.76 -5.60
CA ILE A 180 -14.99 -2.54 -4.87
C ILE A 180 -13.73 -1.75 -4.51
N CYS A 181 -12.70 -2.40 -4.00
CA CYS A 181 -11.44 -1.73 -3.66
C CYS A 181 -10.76 -1.14 -4.90
N ILE A 182 -10.82 -1.82 -6.05
CA ILE A 182 -10.28 -1.31 -7.32
C ILE A 182 -11.08 -0.08 -7.78
N ILE A 183 -12.41 -0.16 -7.81
CA ILE A 183 -13.27 0.96 -8.22
C ILE A 183 -13.01 2.19 -7.34
N LEU A 184 -12.87 1.99 -6.04
CA LEU A 184 -12.60 3.07 -5.10
C LEU A 184 -11.18 3.65 -5.23
N SER A 185 -10.26 3.06 -5.98
CA SER A 185 -8.95 3.66 -6.25
C SER A 185 -9.00 4.75 -7.35
N PHE A 186 -9.96 4.69 -8.28
CA PHE A 186 -10.03 5.64 -9.40
C PHE A 186 -10.27 7.11 -9.01
N PRO A 187 -11.14 7.44 -8.02
CA PRO A 187 -11.33 8.83 -7.60
C PRO A 187 -10.06 9.52 -7.11
N THR A 188 -9.01 8.77 -6.76
CA THR A 188 -7.71 9.33 -6.38
C THR A 188 -7.16 10.25 -7.47
N PHE A 189 -7.40 9.97 -8.76
CA PHE A 189 -6.99 10.86 -9.86
C PHE A 189 -7.66 12.22 -9.81
N LEU A 190 -8.94 12.30 -9.46
CA LEU A 190 -9.66 13.56 -9.33
C LEU A 190 -9.08 14.41 -8.18
N ILE A 191 -8.59 13.74 -7.14
CA ILE A 191 -8.00 14.39 -5.98
C ILE A 191 -6.64 14.98 -6.30
N LEU A 192 -5.94 14.48 -7.33
CA LEU A 192 -4.68 15.05 -7.81
C LEU A 192 -4.82 16.48 -8.35
N SER A 193 -6.01 16.89 -8.77
CA SER A 193 -6.29 18.26 -9.23
C SER A 193 -6.34 19.30 -8.11
N ASN A 194 -6.30 18.87 -6.84
CA ASN A 194 -6.21 19.79 -5.71
C ASN A 194 -4.88 20.54 -5.70
N PRO A 195 -4.88 21.83 -5.30
CA PRO A 195 -3.64 22.61 -5.25
C PRO A 195 -2.60 21.96 -4.33
N PRO A 196 -1.31 22.03 -4.68
CA PRO A 196 -0.23 21.57 -3.82
C PRO A 196 -0.30 22.18 -2.42
N GLY A 197 -0.10 21.34 -1.39
CA GLY A 197 -0.19 21.80 0.01
C GLY A 197 -1.61 21.76 0.60
N SER A 198 -2.61 21.32 -0.16
CA SER A 198 -3.96 21.05 0.36
C SER A 198 -3.96 19.80 1.23
N TRP A 199 -4.64 19.85 2.36
CA TRP A 199 -4.84 18.68 3.25
C TRP A 199 -6.06 17.84 2.86
N THR A 200 -6.92 18.33 1.97
CA THR A 200 -8.18 17.68 1.58
C THR A 200 -8.01 16.25 1.05
N PRO A 201 -6.93 15.89 0.33
CA PRO A 201 -6.69 14.51 -0.10
C PRO A 201 -6.59 13.50 1.06
N THR A 202 -6.22 13.95 2.27
CA THR A 202 -6.12 13.07 3.43
C THR A 202 -7.47 12.55 3.92
N LEU A 203 -8.57 13.18 3.53
CA LEU A 203 -9.92 12.72 3.85
C LEU A 203 -10.32 11.46 3.06
N TYR A 204 -9.64 11.17 1.95
CA TYR A 204 -9.93 10.02 1.12
C TYR A 204 -8.92 8.89 1.37
N PRO A 205 -9.30 7.78 2.02
CA PRO A 205 -8.34 6.76 2.43
C PRO A 205 -7.55 6.12 1.29
N TRP A 206 -8.12 6.01 0.09
CA TRP A 206 -7.42 5.47 -1.09
C TRP A 206 -6.34 6.42 -1.63
N ALA A 207 -6.43 7.72 -1.33
CA ALA A 207 -5.41 8.68 -1.69
C ALA A 207 -4.22 8.71 -0.72
N LEU A 208 -4.36 8.17 0.50
CA LEU A 208 -3.31 8.21 1.53
C LEU A 208 -1.96 7.67 1.06
N PRO A 209 -1.86 6.51 0.36
CA PRO A 209 -0.56 6.02 -0.11
C PRO A 209 0.14 7.00 -1.04
N PHE A 210 -0.59 7.53 -2.04
CA PHE A 210 -0.06 8.51 -2.98
C PHE A 210 0.30 9.83 -2.30
N PHE A 211 -0.58 10.34 -1.45
CA PHE A 211 -0.36 11.59 -0.72
C PHE A 211 0.87 11.51 0.20
N GLY A 212 1.04 10.38 0.89
CA GLY A 212 2.22 10.12 1.70
C GLY A 212 3.52 10.14 0.90
N MET A 213 3.49 9.62 -0.33
CA MET A 213 4.64 9.60 -1.23
C MET A 213 5.01 10.97 -1.79
N THR A 214 4.04 11.87 -1.97
CA THR A 214 4.22 13.09 -2.78
C THR A 214 4.10 14.38 -2.00
N GLN A 215 3.01 14.56 -1.28
CA GLN A 215 2.60 15.86 -0.73
C GLN A 215 2.68 15.99 0.78
N ALA A 216 2.79 14.89 1.52
CA ALA A 216 2.74 14.93 2.98
C ALA A 216 3.85 15.80 3.62
N THR A 217 4.97 15.97 2.93
CA THR A 217 6.12 16.74 3.43
C THR A 217 6.18 18.19 2.93
N THR A 218 5.19 18.65 2.15
CA THR A 218 5.21 20.01 1.59
C THR A 218 5.07 21.08 2.66
N ASN A 219 4.17 20.87 3.63
CA ASN A 219 3.90 21.80 4.73
C ASN A 219 3.70 21.04 6.05
N SER A 220 3.96 21.70 7.19
CA SER A 220 3.72 21.12 8.52
C SER A 220 2.24 20.73 8.72
N THR A 221 1.31 21.53 8.22
CA THR A 221 -0.14 21.26 8.30
C THR A 221 -0.53 20.00 7.53
N THR A 222 0.00 19.81 6.32
CA THR A 222 -0.26 18.61 5.51
C THR A 222 0.33 17.37 6.14
N PHE A 223 1.53 17.48 6.71
CA PHE A 223 2.18 16.38 7.43
C PHE A 223 1.35 15.93 8.64
N ILE A 224 0.94 16.89 9.49
CA ILE A 224 0.13 16.58 10.67
C ILE A 224 -1.22 15.97 10.26
N ALA A 225 -1.90 16.56 9.28
CA ALA A 225 -3.18 16.05 8.76
C ALA A 225 -3.03 14.60 8.23
N PHE A 226 -1.96 14.32 7.52
CA PHE A 226 -1.66 12.97 7.01
C PHE A 226 -1.46 11.96 8.16
N ILE A 227 -0.64 12.29 9.16
CA ILE A 227 -0.40 11.40 10.30
C ILE A 227 -1.70 11.12 11.07
N ILE A 228 -2.51 12.18 11.31
CA ILE A 228 -3.81 12.02 11.97
C ILE A 228 -4.74 11.13 11.14
N ALA A 229 -4.86 11.37 9.84
CA ALA A 229 -5.72 10.58 8.96
C ALA A 229 -5.31 9.10 8.93
N CYS A 230 -4.01 8.82 8.73
CA CYS A 230 -3.50 7.44 8.75
C CYS A 230 -3.75 6.75 10.09
N SER A 231 -3.52 7.44 11.21
CA SER A 231 -3.73 6.89 12.56
C SER A 231 -5.21 6.61 12.82
N LEU A 232 -6.11 7.53 12.44
CA LEU A 232 -7.55 7.34 12.58
C LEU A 232 -8.05 6.16 11.76
N VAL A 233 -7.67 6.07 10.47
CA VAL A 233 -8.05 4.95 9.61
C VAL A 233 -7.55 3.63 10.18
N LEU A 234 -6.29 3.56 10.59
CA LEU A 234 -5.68 2.36 11.16
C LEU A 234 -6.40 1.92 12.44
N ILE A 235 -6.64 2.83 13.39
CA ILE A 235 -7.26 2.50 14.68
C ILE A 235 -8.72 2.09 14.48
N ILE A 236 -9.51 2.91 13.78
CA ILE A 236 -10.96 2.67 13.60
C ILE A 236 -11.20 1.33 12.89
N PHE A 237 -10.55 1.09 11.75
CA PHE A 237 -10.79 -0.12 10.97
C PHE A 237 -10.15 -1.36 11.58
N SER A 238 -9.10 -1.22 12.38
CA SER A 238 -8.58 -2.32 13.19
C SER A 238 -9.57 -2.75 14.28
N LEU A 239 -10.13 -1.80 15.01
CA LEU A 239 -11.13 -2.09 16.03
C LEU A 239 -12.40 -2.70 15.44
N LEU A 240 -12.88 -2.15 14.32
CA LEU A 240 -14.05 -2.67 13.61
C LEU A 240 -13.80 -4.09 13.07
N SER A 241 -12.64 -4.37 12.54
CA SER A 241 -12.25 -5.69 12.04
C SER A 241 -12.24 -6.73 13.18
N ILE A 242 -11.62 -6.39 14.31
CA ILE A 242 -11.59 -7.28 15.49
C ILE A 242 -13.01 -7.52 16.03
N LYS A 243 -13.84 -6.46 16.11
CA LYS A 243 -15.24 -6.56 16.53
C LYS A 243 -16.04 -7.45 15.58
N ARG A 244 -15.85 -7.29 14.26
CA ARG A 244 -16.51 -8.10 13.26
C ARG A 244 -16.14 -9.57 13.35
N MET A 245 -14.86 -9.87 13.55
CA MET A 245 -14.37 -11.25 13.76
C MET A 245 -14.96 -11.89 15.02
N LYS A 246 -15.21 -11.12 16.09
CA LYS A 246 -15.88 -11.61 17.28
C LYS A 246 -17.34 -12.00 17.03
N LYS A 247 -18.06 -11.26 16.16
CA LYS A 247 -19.48 -11.51 15.86
C LYS A 247 -19.70 -12.81 15.06
N TYR A 248 -18.73 -13.25 14.27
CA TYR A 248 -18.82 -14.49 13.49
C TYR A 248 -18.51 -15.75 14.31
N ASN A 249 -18.45 -15.68 15.66
CA ASN A 249 -17.97 -16.75 16.53
C ASN A 249 -16.63 -17.35 16.06
N LEU A 250 -15.82 -16.50 15.47
CA LEU A 250 -14.48 -16.78 15.01
C LEU A 250 -13.49 -16.64 16.15
#